data_52d3c204e611d519399aa577eb846113
#
_entry.id   52d3c204e611d519399aa577eb846113
#
_cell.length_a   1.000
_cell.length_b   1.000
_cell.length_c   1.000
_cell.angle_alpha   90.00
_cell.angle_beta   90.00
_cell.angle_gamma   90.00
#
_symmetry.space_group_name_H-M   'P 1'
#
loop_
_entity.id
_entity.type
_entity.pdbx_description
1 polymer ?
#
loop_
_entity_poly.entity_id
_entity_poly.type
_entity_poly.pdbx_seq_one_letter_code
_entity_poly.pdbx_strand_id
1 'polypeptide(L)'
;MEPKDKDAALDGLRHRTSPDQTDADLLKRPTPAFKGEARAFSMPPPPANFSKTTVEEMGSIRRMLKDLSDAQIYRIRHEDRPDVEALFVELLEEYGFTVTKKLRKELDELSKQLASVGWHYKARFKRMRPQEWLKHKRFKTALPPSKTANSPSYPSNHALIGAFLAKYLGEKFPRAKPTLQEYGKQVGWNRVRAGWHWPSDYAMARELAEHLWKHFDEEGVK
;
A
#
# COMPACT_ATOMS: atom_id res chain seq x y z
N MET A 1 11.49 -18.50 -31.83
CA MET A 1 11.23 -17.23 -31.12
C MET A 1 12.20 -17.16 -29.94
N GLU A 2 13.17 -16.26 -30.02
CA GLU A 2 14.24 -16.13 -29.03
C GLU A 2 13.69 -15.69 -27.63
N PRO A 3 14.38 -16.05 -26.54
CA PRO A 3 13.93 -15.69 -25.18
C PRO A 3 13.63 -14.20 -24.97
N LYS A 4 14.36 -13.31 -25.68
CA LYS A 4 14.20 -11.84 -25.59
C LYS A 4 12.84 -11.33 -26.08
N ASP A 5 12.26 -11.94 -27.12
CA ASP A 5 10.97 -11.50 -27.66
C ASP A 5 9.78 -11.86 -26.73
N LYS A 6 9.90 -12.96 -25.97
CA LYS A 6 8.86 -13.33 -25.01
C LYS A 6 8.81 -12.40 -23.80
N ASP A 7 9.95 -11.95 -23.31
CA ASP A 7 10.00 -11.04 -22.15
C ASP A 7 9.51 -9.63 -22.55
N ALA A 8 9.80 -9.15 -23.75
CA ALA A 8 9.27 -7.87 -24.27
C ALA A 8 7.74 -7.88 -24.40
N ALA A 9 7.15 -8.97 -24.90
CA ALA A 9 5.70 -9.15 -24.97
C ALA A 9 5.05 -9.20 -23.58
N LEU A 10 5.75 -9.76 -22.59
CA LEU A 10 5.28 -9.85 -21.19
C LEU A 10 5.40 -8.53 -20.45
N ASP A 11 6.35 -7.66 -20.79
CA ASP A 11 6.49 -6.33 -20.19
C ASP A 11 5.28 -5.40 -20.46
N GLY A 12 4.57 -5.64 -21.56
CA GLY A 12 3.32 -4.97 -21.89
C GLY A 12 2.12 -5.43 -21.09
N LEU A 13 2.22 -6.55 -20.35
CA LEU A 13 1.10 -7.05 -19.56
C LEU A 13 0.75 -6.09 -18.42
N ARG A 14 -0.54 -5.92 -18.21
CA ARG A 14 -1.11 -5.12 -17.15
C ARG A 14 -2.01 -5.99 -16.27
N HIS A 15 -2.18 -5.58 -15.04
CA HIS A 15 -3.19 -6.17 -14.18
C HIS A 15 -4.56 -6.10 -14.85
N ARG A 16 -5.27 -7.23 -14.96
CA ARG A 16 -6.46 -7.37 -15.81
C ARG A 16 -7.80 -7.10 -15.12
N THR A 17 -7.81 -6.97 -13.81
CA THR A 17 -9.05 -6.70 -13.08
C THR A 17 -9.58 -5.32 -13.47
N SER A 18 -10.80 -5.29 -13.99
CA SER A 18 -11.56 -4.05 -14.06
C SER A 18 -11.82 -3.58 -12.63
N PRO A 19 -11.84 -2.25 -12.38
CA PRO A 19 -12.29 -1.73 -11.10
C PRO A 19 -13.66 -2.33 -10.77
N ASP A 20 -13.82 -2.87 -9.57
CA ASP A 20 -15.17 -3.16 -9.06
C ASP A 20 -15.88 -1.84 -8.72
N GLN A 21 -17.14 -1.93 -8.26
CA GLN A 21 -17.93 -0.72 -7.94
C GLN A 21 -17.24 0.13 -6.86
N THR A 22 -16.64 -0.52 -5.85
CA THR A 22 -15.91 0.14 -4.76
C THR A 22 -14.70 0.90 -5.28
N ASP A 23 -13.97 0.32 -6.22
CA ASP A 23 -12.81 0.93 -6.86
C ASP A 23 -13.21 2.14 -7.73
N ALA A 24 -14.33 2.04 -8.45
CA ALA A 24 -14.88 3.12 -9.27
C ALA A 24 -15.32 4.30 -8.39
N ASP A 25 -15.91 4.03 -7.23
CA ASP A 25 -16.33 5.04 -6.25
C ASP A 25 -15.11 5.72 -5.60
N LEU A 26 -14.05 4.96 -5.30
CA LEU A 26 -12.79 5.51 -4.80
C LEU A 26 -12.16 6.48 -5.80
N LEU A 27 -12.16 6.16 -7.11
CA LEU A 27 -11.60 7.04 -8.14
C LEU A 27 -12.31 8.39 -8.23
N LYS A 28 -13.62 8.43 -7.93
CA LYS A 28 -14.44 9.64 -7.98
C LYS A 28 -14.44 10.43 -6.66
N ARG A 29 -13.96 9.82 -5.57
CA ARG A 29 -14.01 10.44 -4.25
C ARG A 29 -13.23 11.74 -4.21
N PRO A 30 -13.83 12.85 -3.70
CA PRO A 30 -13.10 14.08 -3.42
C PRO A 30 -11.98 13.87 -2.38
N THR A 31 -10.93 14.67 -2.49
CA THR A 31 -9.77 14.60 -1.60
C THR A 31 -9.43 15.98 -1.03
N PRO A 32 -10.39 16.65 -0.34
CA PRO A 32 -10.22 18.02 0.12
C PRO A 32 -9.08 18.19 1.14
N ALA A 33 -8.73 17.15 1.88
CA ALA A 33 -7.61 17.18 2.83
C ALA A 33 -6.24 17.50 2.19
N PHE A 34 -6.12 17.48 0.87
CA PHE A 34 -4.83 17.66 0.16
C PHE A 34 -4.80 18.88 -0.78
N LYS A 35 -5.64 19.90 -0.56
CA LYS A 35 -5.63 21.22 -1.24
C LYS A 35 -5.51 21.14 -2.77
N GLY A 36 -6.11 20.16 -3.42
CA GLY A 36 -6.01 19.96 -4.86
C GLY A 36 -4.74 19.22 -5.34
N GLU A 37 -3.74 19.06 -4.49
CA GLU A 37 -2.44 18.44 -4.82
C GLU A 37 -2.44 16.91 -4.75
N ALA A 38 -3.55 16.30 -4.36
CA ALA A 38 -3.68 14.85 -4.17
C ALA A 38 -3.23 14.02 -5.40
N ARG A 39 -3.45 14.53 -6.59
CA ARG A 39 -3.17 13.86 -7.88
C ARG A 39 -2.09 14.56 -8.70
N ALA A 40 -1.47 15.61 -8.16
CA ALA A 40 -0.44 16.40 -8.83
C ALA A 40 0.97 15.82 -8.66
N PHE A 41 1.15 14.81 -7.80
CA PHE A 41 2.44 14.17 -7.60
C PHE A 41 2.94 13.53 -8.89
N SER A 42 4.12 13.98 -9.38
CA SER A 42 4.76 13.42 -10.58
C SER A 42 5.35 12.05 -10.27
N MET A 43 4.48 11.04 -10.15
CA MET A 43 4.89 9.68 -9.84
C MET A 43 5.61 9.05 -11.03
N PRO A 44 6.87 8.62 -10.87
CA PRO A 44 7.58 7.88 -11.92
C PRO A 44 6.89 6.53 -12.19
N PRO A 45 7.05 5.98 -13.42
CA PRO A 45 6.53 4.64 -13.70
C PRO A 45 7.23 3.58 -12.83
N PRO A 46 6.51 2.52 -12.45
CA PRO A 46 7.13 1.39 -11.75
C PRO A 46 8.17 0.69 -12.64
N PRO A 47 9.12 -0.06 -12.05
CA PRO A 47 9.99 -0.94 -12.82
C PRO A 47 9.18 -1.86 -13.75
N ALA A 48 9.66 -2.05 -14.98
CA ALA A 48 9.01 -2.93 -15.95
C ALA A 48 8.91 -4.37 -15.40
N ASN A 49 7.84 -5.08 -15.76
CA ASN A 49 7.47 -6.37 -15.14
C ASN A 49 8.61 -7.41 -15.10
N PHE A 50 9.48 -7.41 -16.11
CA PHE A 50 10.58 -8.39 -16.22
C PHE A 50 11.97 -7.72 -16.26
N SER A 51 12.06 -6.46 -15.82
CA SER A 51 13.32 -5.77 -15.64
C SER A 51 14.20 -6.46 -14.59
N LYS A 52 15.51 -6.19 -14.64
CA LYS A 52 16.46 -6.65 -13.64
C LYS A 52 16.00 -6.32 -12.22
N THR A 53 15.52 -5.09 -12.01
CA THR A 53 14.98 -4.62 -10.72
C THR A 53 13.83 -5.51 -10.24
N THR A 54 12.84 -5.79 -11.08
CA THR A 54 11.68 -6.63 -10.70
C THR A 54 12.10 -8.07 -10.38
N VAL A 55 13.09 -8.62 -11.10
CA VAL A 55 13.64 -9.96 -10.82
C VAL A 55 14.35 -9.97 -9.46
N GLU A 56 15.14 -8.96 -9.14
CA GLU A 56 15.84 -8.79 -7.86
C GLU A 56 14.86 -8.61 -6.70
N GLU A 57 13.81 -7.81 -6.90
CA GLU A 57 12.70 -7.64 -5.94
C GLU A 57 12.01 -8.98 -5.64
N MET A 58 11.72 -9.78 -6.69
CA MET A 58 11.15 -11.12 -6.49
C MET A 58 12.10 -12.04 -5.72
N GLY A 59 13.40 -11.96 -5.99
CA GLY A 59 14.42 -12.69 -5.24
C GLY A 59 14.39 -12.34 -3.75
N SER A 60 14.24 -11.06 -3.43
CA SER A 60 14.12 -10.57 -2.05
C SER A 60 12.83 -11.03 -1.37
N ILE A 61 11.68 -10.96 -2.06
CA ILE A 61 10.40 -11.47 -1.56
C ILE A 61 10.50 -12.96 -1.23
N ARG A 62 11.10 -13.76 -2.12
CA ARG A 62 11.25 -15.21 -1.90
C ARG A 62 12.13 -15.54 -0.70
N ARG A 63 13.17 -14.75 -0.41
CA ARG A 63 13.96 -14.90 0.80
C ARG A 63 13.13 -14.57 2.04
N MET A 64 12.48 -13.43 2.07
CA MET A 64 11.64 -13.02 3.20
C MET A 64 10.54 -14.02 3.52
N LEU A 65 9.91 -14.63 2.51
CA LEU A 65 8.87 -15.65 2.71
C LEU A 65 9.38 -16.91 3.41
N LYS A 66 10.64 -17.30 3.19
CA LYS A 66 11.24 -18.46 3.84
C LYS A 66 11.53 -18.22 5.32
N ASP A 67 11.77 -16.96 5.69
CA ASP A 67 12.23 -16.56 7.02
C ASP A 67 11.09 -16.04 7.90
N LEU A 68 9.82 -16.17 7.46
CA LEU A 68 8.65 -15.72 8.23
C LEU A 68 8.44 -16.60 9.46
N SER A 69 8.46 -15.99 10.64
CA SER A 69 8.03 -16.63 11.87
C SER A 69 6.49 -16.71 11.98
N ASP A 70 5.97 -17.59 12.83
CA ASP A 70 4.52 -17.71 13.08
C ASP A 70 3.93 -16.39 13.58
N ALA A 71 4.63 -15.64 14.41
CA ALA A 71 4.21 -14.32 14.87
C ALA A 71 4.10 -13.31 13.73
N GLN A 72 5.02 -13.35 12.76
CA GLN A 72 4.96 -12.51 11.58
C GLN A 72 3.81 -12.91 10.65
N ILE A 73 3.56 -14.20 10.47
CA ILE A 73 2.44 -14.72 9.69
C ILE A 73 1.11 -14.30 10.32
N TYR A 74 0.98 -14.41 11.64
CA TYR A 74 -0.20 -13.96 12.36
C TYR A 74 -0.45 -12.46 12.13
N ARG A 75 0.58 -11.63 12.28
CA ARG A 75 0.49 -10.18 12.10
C ARG A 75 0.12 -9.81 10.65
N ILE A 76 0.75 -10.43 9.66
CA ILE A 76 0.44 -10.24 8.24
C ILE A 76 -1.04 -10.54 7.95
N ARG A 77 -1.58 -11.61 8.52
CA ARG A 77 -3.00 -11.99 8.37
C ARG A 77 -3.94 -11.02 9.06
N HIS A 78 -3.58 -10.53 10.25
CA HIS A 78 -4.34 -9.53 11.00
C HIS A 78 -4.40 -8.20 10.24
N GLU A 79 -3.30 -7.79 9.62
CA GLU A 79 -3.18 -6.54 8.87
C GLU A 79 -3.79 -6.62 7.44
N ASP A 80 -4.22 -7.80 6.97
CA ASP A 80 -4.85 -7.97 5.66
C ASP A 80 -6.34 -7.61 5.68
N ARG A 81 -6.60 -6.32 5.90
CA ARG A 81 -7.93 -5.73 6.03
C ARG A 81 -8.00 -4.37 5.31
N PRO A 82 -9.18 -3.95 4.82
CA PRO A 82 -9.32 -2.68 4.10
C PRO A 82 -9.24 -1.45 5.01
N ASP A 83 -9.63 -1.57 6.28
CA ASP A 83 -9.70 -0.52 7.30
C ASP A 83 -8.35 -0.39 8.03
N VAL A 84 -7.34 0.14 7.32
CA VAL A 84 -5.97 0.30 7.84
C VAL A 84 -5.93 1.22 9.06
N GLU A 85 -6.81 2.22 9.15
CA GLU A 85 -6.93 3.13 10.28
C GLU A 85 -7.31 2.43 11.59
N ALA A 86 -8.11 1.36 11.49
CA ALA A 86 -8.51 0.60 12.67
C ALA A 86 -7.31 -0.09 13.34
N LEU A 87 -6.29 -0.46 12.58
CA LEU A 87 -5.04 -1.00 13.12
C LEU A 87 -4.31 0.00 14.03
N PHE A 88 -4.33 1.28 13.67
CA PHE A 88 -3.74 2.35 14.49
C PHE A 88 -4.57 2.66 15.73
N VAL A 89 -5.88 2.54 15.62
CA VAL A 89 -6.78 2.68 16.76
C VAL A 89 -6.53 1.57 17.77
N GLU A 90 -6.48 0.32 17.33
CA GLU A 90 -6.16 -0.84 18.16
C GLU A 90 -4.80 -0.65 18.87
N LEU A 91 -3.77 -0.23 18.13
CA LEU A 91 -2.45 0.05 18.71
C LEU A 91 -2.50 1.12 19.81
N LEU A 92 -3.16 2.25 19.54
CA LEU A 92 -3.25 3.34 20.52
C LEU A 92 -3.98 2.90 21.79
N GLU A 93 -5.07 2.13 21.65
CA GLU A 93 -5.84 1.61 22.80
C GLU A 93 -5.05 0.58 23.60
N GLU A 94 -4.27 -0.28 22.95
CA GLU A 94 -3.33 -1.21 23.59
C GLU A 94 -2.28 -0.48 24.44
N TYR A 95 -1.83 0.69 23.99
CA TYR A 95 -0.91 1.56 24.74
C TYR A 95 -1.61 2.50 25.73
N GLY A 96 -2.91 2.31 26.01
CA GLY A 96 -3.67 3.04 27.02
C GLY A 96 -4.12 4.44 26.58
N PHE A 97 -4.07 4.78 25.29
CA PHE A 97 -4.58 6.04 24.78
C PHE A 97 -6.08 5.95 24.48
N THR A 98 -6.82 6.99 24.81
CA THR A 98 -8.25 7.09 24.46
C THR A 98 -8.43 7.63 23.06
N VAL A 99 -9.02 6.84 22.15
CA VAL A 99 -9.39 7.27 20.80
C VAL A 99 -10.87 7.63 20.75
N THR A 100 -11.17 8.92 20.62
CA THR A 100 -12.55 9.43 20.63
C THR A 100 -13.33 9.00 19.36
N LYS A 101 -14.67 8.97 19.44
CA LYS A 101 -15.53 8.71 18.27
C LYS A 101 -15.27 9.71 17.13
N LYS A 102 -15.01 10.97 17.46
CA LYS A 102 -14.66 12.01 16.48
C LYS A 102 -13.38 11.64 15.75
N LEU A 103 -12.30 11.30 16.48
CA LEU A 103 -11.02 10.94 15.86
C LEU A 103 -11.15 9.67 14.99
N ARG A 104 -11.93 8.67 15.41
CA ARG A 104 -12.17 7.47 14.57
C ARG A 104 -12.83 7.84 13.24
N LYS A 105 -13.81 8.75 13.24
CA LYS A 105 -14.46 9.24 12.02
C LYS A 105 -13.48 10.01 11.13
N GLU A 106 -12.64 10.85 11.73
CA GLU A 106 -11.57 11.56 11.01
C GLU A 106 -10.59 10.59 10.33
N LEU A 107 -10.16 9.54 11.03
CA LEU A 107 -9.23 8.53 10.50
C LEU A 107 -9.85 7.74 9.35
N ASP A 108 -11.12 7.32 9.48
CA ASP A 108 -11.86 6.62 8.43
C ASP A 108 -11.98 7.48 7.17
N GLU A 109 -12.37 8.76 7.33
CA GLU A 109 -12.48 9.68 6.20
C GLU A 109 -11.13 9.94 5.53
N LEU A 110 -10.08 10.15 6.33
CA LEU A 110 -8.74 10.39 5.82
C LEU A 110 -8.19 9.14 5.09
N SER A 111 -8.40 7.94 5.63
CA SER A 111 -8.03 6.68 4.98
C SER A 111 -8.71 6.51 3.63
N LYS A 112 -9.98 6.86 3.53
CA LYS A 112 -10.73 6.81 2.25
C LYS A 112 -10.20 7.79 1.23
N GLN A 113 -9.83 9.01 1.64
CA GLN A 113 -9.20 9.98 0.74
C GLN A 113 -7.83 9.51 0.27
N LEU A 114 -7.00 8.98 1.16
CA LEU A 114 -5.70 8.39 0.81
C LEU A 114 -5.84 7.19 -0.14
N ALA A 115 -6.82 6.32 0.12
CA ALA A 115 -7.12 5.19 -0.76
C ALA A 115 -7.52 5.67 -2.16
N SER A 116 -8.32 6.73 -2.26
CA SER A 116 -8.69 7.38 -3.54
C SER A 116 -7.46 7.86 -4.32
N VAL A 117 -6.54 8.54 -3.63
CA VAL A 117 -5.29 8.99 -4.25
C VAL A 117 -4.48 7.80 -4.76
N GLY A 118 -4.27 6.78 -3.94
CA GLY A 118 -3.54 5.58 -4.35
C GLY A 118 -4.19 4.88 -5.55
N TRP A 119 -5.54 4.82 -5.58
CA TRP A 119 -6.30 4.26 -6.70
C TRP A 119 -6.11 5.03 -8.00
N HIS A 120 -6.01 6.37 -7.96
CA HIS A 120 -5.70 7.17 -9.15
C HIS A 120 -4.42 6.67 -9.86
N TYR A 121 -3.35 6.43 -9.11
CA TYR A 121 -2.09 5.94 -9.67
C TYR A 121 -2.16 4.44 -10.02
N LYS A 122 -2.88 3.62 -9.26
CA LYS A 122 -3.12 2.21 -9.61
C LYS A 122 -3.82 2.08 -10.96
N ALA A 123 -4.83 2.89 -11.21
CA ALA A 123 -5.57 2.90 -12.49
C ALA A 123 -4.67 3.36 -13.65
N ARG A 124 -3.74 4.31 -13.40
CA ARG A 124 -2.80 4.82 -14.39
C ARG A 124 -1.76 3.76 -14.79
N PHE A 125 -1.12 3.11 -13.81
CA PHE A 125 0.03 2.25 -14.07
C PHE A 125 -0.35 0.78 -14.26
N LYS A 126 -1.40 0.29 -13.65
CA LYS A 126 -1.90 -1.10 -13.73
C LYS A 126 -0.80 -2.14 -13.55
N ARG A 127 0.13 -1.90 -12.61
CA ARG A 127 1.26 -2.79 -12.38
C ARG A 127 0.80 -4.17 -11.94
N MET A 128 1.40 -5.19 -12.54
CA MET A 128 1.22 -6.60 -12.16
C MET A 128 1.70 -6.85 -10.72
N ARG A 129 0.97 -7.68 -9.98
CA ARG A 129 1.37 -8.11 -8.63
C ARG A 129 2.40 -9.24 -8.65
N PRO A 130 3.17 -9.44 -7.56
CA PRO A 130 4.11 -10.57 -7.45
C PRO A 130 3.49 -11.94 -7.76
N GLN A 131 2.24 -12.20 -7.30
CA GLN A 131 1.56 -13.45 -7.56
C GLN A 131 1.24 -13.69 -9.05
N GLU A 132 0.91 -12.64 -9.79
CA GLU A 132 0.65 -12.73 -11.23
C GLU A 132 1.96 -12.97 -11.98
N TRP A 133 3.02 -12.28 -11.57
CA TRP A 133 4.37 -12.47 -12.10
C TRP A 133 4.85 -13.92 -11.95
N LEU A 134 4.67 -14.52 -10.76
CA LEU A 134 5.02 -15.92 -10.51
C LEU A 134 4.27 -16.89 -11.41
N LYS A 135 2.97 -16.64 -11.68
CA LYS A 135 2.18 -17.43 -12.62
C LYS A 135 2.75 -17.36 -14.04
N HIS A 136 3.11 -16.17 -14.50
CA HIS A 136 3.68 -15.99 -15.85
C HIS A 136 5.05 -16.65 -16.00
N LYS A 137 5.91 -16.57 -14.98
CA LYS A 137 7.22 -17.26 -14.98
C LYS A 137 7.12 -18.74 -14.61
N ARG A 138 5.90 -19.27 -14.37
CA ARG A 138 5.65 -20.68 -13.99
C ARG A 138 6.41 -21.13 -12.75
N PHE A 139 6.65 -20.23 -11.81
CA PHE A 139 7.26 -20.58 -10.53
C PHE A 139 6.20 -21.21 -9.59
N LYS A 140 6.60 -22.30 -8.93
CA LYS A 140 5.75 -23.03 -7.95
C LYS A 140 5.77 -22.41 -6.53
N THR A 141 6.18 -21.16 -6.37
CA THR A 141 6.18 -20.50 -5.06
C THR A 141 4.74 -20.09 -4.71
N ALA A 142 4.19 -20.69 -3.67
CA ALA A 142 2.92 -20.25 -3.11
C ALA A 142 3.13 -18.98 -2.27
N LEU A 143 2.33 -17.96 -2.56
CA LEU A 143 2.23 -16.77 -1.70
C LEU A 143 1.02 -16.93 -0.78
N PRO A 144 1.04 -16.37 0.45
CA PRO A 144 -0.13 -16.35 1.31
C PRO A 144 -1.33 -15.72 0.57
N PRO A 145 -2.55 -16.27 0.72
CA PRO A 145 -3.74 -15.63 0.17
C PRO A 145 -3.98 -14.28 0.84
N SER A 146 -4.51 -13.32 0.10
CA SER A 146 -4.87 -12.00 0.62
C SER A 146 -6.31 -11.66 0.28
N LYS A 147 -7.00 -11.02 1.22
CA LYS A 147 -8.36 -10.50 1.05
C LYS A 147 -8.37 -9.17 0.30
N THR A 148 -7.26 -8.42 0.34
CA THR A 148 -7.18 -7.04 -0.18
C THR A 148 -6.21 -6.86 -1.34
N ALA A 149 -5.45 -7.91 -1.74
CA ALA A 149 -4.46 -7.82 -2.83
C ALA A 149 -5.05 -8.24 -4.19
N ASN A 150 -6.19 -7.69 -4.58
CA ASN A 150 -6.95 -7.98 -5.81
C ASN A 150 -6.93 -6.85 -6.86
N SER A 151 -6.28 -5.73 -6.56
CA SER A 151 -6.15 -4.55 -7.42
C SER A 151 -4.72 -4.40 -7.96
N PRO A 152 -4.43 -3.48 -8.93
CA PRO A 152 -3.06 -3.20 -9.36
C PRO A 152 -2.13 -2.90 -8.19
N SER A 153 -0.83 -3.25 -8.32
CA SER A 153 0.07 -3.23 -7.15
C SER A 153 0.64 -1.85 -6.81
N TYR A 154 0.81 -0.95 -7.76
CA TYR A 154 1.58 0.28 -7.60
C TYR A 154 0.73 1.55 -7.57
N PRO A 155 0.86 2.39 -6.51
CA PRO A 155 1.60 2.17 -5.25
C PRO A 155 0.84 1.27 -4.27
N SER A 156 1.47 0.93 -3.12
CA SER A 156 0.83 0.18 -2.05
C SER A 156 -0.08 1.08 -1.18
N ASN A 157 -1.40 0.86 -1.18
CA ASN A 157 -2.32 1.65 -0.35
C ASN A 157 -2.09 1.46 1.15
N HIS A 158 -1.81 0.24 1.61
CA HIS A 158 -1.47 0.01 3.03
C HIS A 158 -0.21 0.78 3.45
N ALA A 159 0.81 0.85 2.58
CA ALA A 159 2.01 1.61 2.88
C ALA A 159 1.77 3.13 2.84
N LEU A 160 0.93 3.61 1.92
CA LEU A 160 0.53 5.02 1.82
C LEU A 160 -0.23 5.46 3.07
N ILE A 161 -1.31 4.74 3.40
CA ILE A 161 -2.16 5.04 4.56
C ILE A 161 -1.36 4.90 5.85
N GLY A 162 -0.61 3.80 5.99
CA GLY A 162 0.21 3.55 7.18
C GLY A 162 1.27 4.63 7.43
N ALA A 163 1.98 5.07 6.38
CA ALA A 163 2.98 6.13 6.50
C ALA A 163 2.34 7.48 6.85
N PHE A 164 1.20 7.81 6.25
CA PHE A 164 0.51 9.06 6.50
C PHE A 164 -0.11 9.11 7.91
N LEU A 165 -0.87 8.08 8.30
CA LEU A 165 -1.52 8.02 9.60
C LEU A 165 -0.51 7.99 10.75
N ALA A 166 0.64 7.35 10.57
CA ALA A 166 1.71 7.38 11.56
C ALA A 166 2.21 8.80 11.86
N LYS A 167 2.27 9.66 10.85
CA LYS A 167 2.60 11.08 11.02
C LYS A 167 1.46 11.85 11.68
N TYR A 168 0.26 11.72 11.13
CA TYR A 168 -0.93 12.42 11.62
C TYR A 168 -1.20 12.12 13.11
N LEU A 169 -1.18 10.85 13.47
CA LEU A 169 -1.37 10.43 14.86
C LEU A 169 -0.16 10.77 15.75
N GLY A 170 1.04 10.77 15.18
CA GLY A 170 2.25 11.18 15.90
C GLY A 170 2.22 12.66 16.36
N GLU A 171 1.56 13.55 15.60
CA GLU A 171 1.33 14.94 16.03
C GLU A 171 0.25 15.03 17.14
N LYS A 172 -0.78 14.18 17.06
CA LYS A 172 -1.86 14.14 18.08
C LYS A 172 -1.45 13.41 19.38
N PHE A 173 -0.57 12.43 19.26
CA PHE A 173 -0.07 11.61 20.37
C PHE A 173 1.47 11.60 20.42
N PRO A 174 2.11 12.71 20.82
CA PRO A 174 3.58 12.84 20.77
C PRO A 174 4.33 11.74 21.53
N ARG A 175 3.77 11.24 22.65
CA ARG A 175 4.37 10.13 23.42
C ARG A 175 4.37 8.80 22.66
N ALA A 176 3.43 8.59 21.76
CA ALA A 176 3.33 7.38 20.94
C ALA A 176 4.04 7.54 19.57
N LYS A 177 4.54 8.72 19.22
CA LYS A 177 5.08 9.03 17.89
C LYS A 177 6.12 8.01 17.40
N PRO A 178 7.13 7.60 18.16
CA PRO A 178 8.12 6.61 17.68
C PRO A 178 7.46 5.25 17.36
N THR A 179 6.55 4.78 18.23
CA THR A 179 5.82 3.52 18.06
C THR A 179 4.92 3.57 16.82
N LEU A 180 4.17 4.68 16.65
CA LEU A 180 3.30 4.88 15.49
C LEU A 180 4.10 4.90 14.17
N GLN A 181 5.25 5.57 14.15
CA GLN A 181 6.11 5.64 12.98
C GLN A 181 6.66 4.26 12.60
N GLU A 182 7.10 3.48 13.58
CA GLU A 182 7.59 2.12 13.33
C GLU A 182 6.45 1.21 12.86
N TYR A 183 5.27 1.31 13.49
CA TYR A 183 4.09 0.55 13.10
C TYR A 183 3.63 0.87 11.66
N GLY A 184 3.59 2.14 11.28
CA GLY A 184 3.25 2.55 9.91
C GLY A 184 4.20 1.98 8.85
N LYS A 185 5.51 1.86 9.18
CA LYS A 185 6.48 1.18 8.33
C LYS A 185 6.15 -0.32 8.23
N GLN A 186 5.86 -0.97 9.36
CA GLN A 186 5.60 -2.41 9.42
C GLN A 186 4.35 -2.81 8.64
N VAL A 187 3.23 -2.09 8.81
CA VAL A 187 1.98 -2.33 8.07
C VAL A 187 2.22 -2.36 6.56
N GLY A 188 2.97 -1.38 6.04
CA GLY A 188 3.32 -1.33 4.62
C GLY A 188 4.30 -2.43 4.22
N TRP A 189 5.36 -2.66 5.02
CA TRP A 189 6.40 -3.62 4.72
C TRP A 189 5.93 -5.08 4.82
N ASN A 190 4.95 -5.37 5.67
CA ASN A 190 4.35 -6.69 5.79
C ASN A 190 3.62 -7.11 4.49
N ARG A 191 3.15 -6.14 3.70
CA ARG A 191 2.61 -6.42 2.35
C ARG A 191 3.69 -6.93 1.40
N VAL A 192 4.92 -6.42 1.53
CA VAL A 192 6.09 -6.88 0.74
C VAL A 192 6.54 -8.26 1.23
N ARG A 193 6.65 -8.46 2.56
CA ARG A 193 7.01 -9.77 3.16
C ARG A 193 6.06 -10.87 2.72
N ALA A 194 4.77 -10.57 2.61
CA ALA A 194 3.74 -11.50 2.14
C ALA A 194 3.76 -11.74 0.62
N GLY A 195 4.58 -10.99 -0.14
CA GLY A 195 4.60 -11.06 -1.60
C GLY A 195 3.34 -10.50 -2.27
N TRP A 196 2.61 -9.63 -1.60
CA TRP A 196 1.42 -8.97 -2.15
C TRP A 196 1.74 -7.66 -2.86
N HIS A 197 2.89 -7.05 -2.52
CA HIS A 197 3.44 -5.86 -3.14
C HIS A 197 4.95 -6.02 -3.40
N TRP A 198 5.44 -5.23 -4.34
CA TRP A 198 6.87 -5.10 -4.62
C TRP A 198 7.52 -4.13 -3.63
N PRO A 199 8.83 -4.27 -3.33
CA PRO A 199 9.59 -3.26 -2.57
C PRO A 199 9.43 -1.84 -3.12
N SER A 200 9.45 -1.68 -4.45
CA SER A 200 9.25 -0.38 -5.11
C SER A 200 7.82 0.18 -4.98
N ASP A 201 6.77 -0.67 -4.86
CA ASP A 201 5.41 -0.21 -4.54
C ASP A 201 5.36 0.43 -3.15
N TYR A 202 6.07 -0.18 -2.19
CA TYR A 202 6.19 0.32 -0.82
C TYR A 202 6.98 1.63 -0.76
N ALA A 203 8.14 1.69 -1.43
CA ALA A 203 8.98 2.88 -1.43
C ALA A 203 8.23 4.08 -2.00
N MET A 204 7.60 3.93 -3.16
CA MET A 204 6.85 4.99 -3.82
C MET A 204 5.60 5.43 -3.04
N ALA A 205 4.94 4.50 -2.36
CA ALA A 205 3.80 4.84 -1.50
C ALA A 205 4.22 5.77 -0.35
N ARG A 206 5.41 5.60 0.19
CA ARG A 206 5.95 6.47 1.23
C ARG A 206 6.36 7.84 0.70
N GLU A 207 6.93 7.91 -0.49
CA GLU A 207 7.24 9.19 -1.16
C GLU A 207 5.94 9.97 -1.44
N LEU A 208 4.90 9.28 -1.89
CA LEU A 208 3.56 9.87 -2.06
C LEU A 208 2.99 10.37 -0.73
N ALA A 209 3.14 9.61 0.36
CA ALA A 209 2.72 10.05 1.69
C ALA A 209 3.44 11.33 2.15
N GLU A 210 4.75 11.45 1.87
CA GLU A 210 5.52 12.66 2.16
C GLU A 210 5.04 13.87 1.33
N HIS A 211 4.74 13.65 0.05
CA HIS A 211 4.16 14.70 -0.79
C HIS A 211 2.82 15.17 -0.24
N LEU A 212 1.90 14.24 0.04
CA LEU A 212 0.58 14.56 0.57
C LEU A 212 0.64 15.27 1.92
N TRP A 213 1.60 14.89 2.78
CA TRP A 213 1.78 15.53 4.07
C TRP A 213 2.14 17.03 3.96
N LYS A 214 2.91 17.42 2.95
CA LYS A 214 3.28 18.84 2.70
C LYS A 214 2.06 19.68 2.30
N HIS A 215 1.03 19.07 1.75
CA HIS A 215 -0.18 19.73 1.26
C HIS A 215 -1.42 19.42 2.12
N PHE A 216 -1.19 18.81 3.28
CA PHE A 216 -2.26 18.37 4.17
C PHE A 216 -2.97 19.56 4.83
N ASP A 217 -4.29 19.51 4.81
CA ASP A 217 -5.18 20.43 5.49
C ASP A 217 -6.20 19.66 6.33
N GLU A 218 -6.11 19.80 7.65
CA GLU A 218 -6.97 19.08 8.58
C GLU A 218 -8.45 19.48 8.44
N GLU A 219 -8.74 20.70 8.00
CA GLU A 219 -10.12 21.15 7.77
C GLU A 219 -10.82 20.32 6.67
N GLY A 220 -10.08 19.81 5.69
CA GLY A 220 -10.60 18.94 4.65
C GLY A 220 -10.95 17.50 5.09
N VAL A 221 -10.77 17.18 6.39
CA VAL A 221 -11.12 15.87 6.97
C VAL A 221 -12.44 15.91 7.76
N LYS A 222 -12.93 17.11 8.10
CA LYS A 222 -14.11 17.34 8.97
C LYS A 222 -15.42 17.09 8.27
#